data_ececeac14b63bbbef58c798ceb67e7f8
#
_entry.id   ececeac14b63bbbef58c798ceb67e7f8
#
_cell.length_a   1.000
_cell.length_b   1.000
_cell.length_c   1.000
_cell.angle_alpha   90.00
_cell.angle_beta   90.00
_cell.angle_gamma   90.00
#
_symmetry.space_group_name_H-M   'P 1'
#
loop_
_entity.id
_entity.type
_entity.pdbx_description
1 polymer ?
#
loop_
_entity_poly.entity_id
_entity_poly.type
_entity_poly.pdbx_seq_one_letter_code
_entity_poly.pdbx_strand_id
1 'polypeptide(L)'
;MSKLPDPWLTGLQQGWAVLGHTSAPPTTLTADVLVIGTGAGGGITAELLARAGLRVIMLEEGPLKTSSDFNQLESEAYPTLYQESAARKTNDKAINILQGRCVGGSTTVNWTSSFRTPSETLAFWRDRFGLTDLTDDTLAPYFQQAERRLNVSTWLTPPNENNELLRRGAAQLGIPAAAILRNVKGCWNLGSCGMGCPTNAKQSMLLTTVP
;
A
#
# COMPACT_ATOMS: atom_id res chain seq x y z
N MET A 1 0.28 -16.29 -23.90
CA MET A 1 -0.44 -15.12 -23.38
C MET A 1 0.54 -13.95 -23.27
N SER A 2 0.26 -12.79 -23.86
CA SER A 2 1.09 -11.62 -23.67
C SER A 2 0.98 -11.20 -22.19
N LYS A 3 2.11 -11.07 -21.50
CA LYS A 3 2.14 -10.51 -20.13
C LYS A 3 1.67 -9.06 -20.19
N LEU A 4 0.94 -8.63 -19.17
CA LEU A 4 0.61 -7.20 -19.01
C LEU A 4 1.92 -6.39 -18.92
N PRO A 5 1.93 -5.15 -19.42
CA PRO A 5 3.09 -4.27 -19.25
C PRO A 5 3.45 -4.14 -17.77
N ASP A 6 4.73 -4.30 -17.47
CA ASP A 6 5.28 -4.13 -16.14
C ASP A 6 6.04 -2.81 -16.10
N PRO A 7 5.54 -1.78 -15.37
CA PRO A 7 6.17 -0.47 -15.33
C PRO A 7 7.60 -0.50 -14.79
N TRP A 8 7.89 -1.39 -13.83
CA TRP A 8 9.22 -1.53 -13.28
C TRP A 8 10.22 -2.10 -14.29
N LEU A 9 9.86 -3.17 -14.98
CA LEU A 9 10.73 -3.74 -16.01
C LEU A 9 10.99 -2.71 -17.11
N THR A 10 9.96 -1.98 -17.52
CA THR A 10 10.10 -0.89 -18.50
C THR A 10 11.00 0.22 -17.97
N GLY A 11 10.79 0.67 -16.73
CA GLY A 11 11.58 1.72 -16.09
C GLY A 11 13.05 1.35 -15.92
N LEU A 12 13.33 0.11 -15.48
CA LEU A 12 14.70 -0.40 -15.38
C LEU A 12 15.42 -0.41 -16.74
N GLN A 13 14.72 -0.80 -17.81
CA GLN A 13 15.26 -0.74 -19.18
C GLN A 13 15.51 0.71 -19.64
N GLN A 14 14.75 1.67 -19.12
CA GLN A 14 14.89 3.10 -19.38
C GLN A 14 15.90 3.80 -18.45
N GLY A 15 16.57 3.07 -17.55
CA GLY A 15 17.62 3.57 -16.69
C GLY A 15 17.20 4.02 -15.30
N TRP A 16 16.06 3.53 -14.78
CA TRP A 16 15.74 3.76 -13.37
C TRP A 16 16.84 3.19 -12.46
N ALA A 17 17.27 4.00 -11.50
CA ALA A 17 18.38 3.67 -10.61
C ALA A 17 17.90 2.81 -9.43
N VAL A 18 17.94 1.49 -9.59
CA VAL A 18 17.69 0.51 -8.54
C VAL A 18 18.97 -0.25 -8.26
N LEU A 19 19.59 0.03 -7.12
CA LEU A 19 20.86 -0.58 -6.71
C LEU A 19 20.60 -1.82 -5.84
N GLY A 20 21.48 -2.80 -5.96
CA GLY A 20 21.35 -4.06 -5.19
C GLY A 20 20.35 -5.07 -5.74
N HIS A 21 19.62 -4.74 -6.81
CA HIS A 21 18.71 -5.69 -7.47
C HIS A 21 19.44 -6.60 -8.46
N THR A 22 20.29 -6.01 -9.31
CA THR A 22 21.04 -6.75 -10.34
C THR A 22 22.55 -6.56 -10.24
N SER A 23 23.03 -5.64 -9.41
CA SER A 23 24.44 -5.30 -9.24
C SER A 23 24.77 -5.01 -7.79
N ALA A 24 26.02 -5.18 -7.41
CA ALA A 24 26.49 -4.73 -6.11
C ALA A 24 26.35 -3.21 -6.00
N PRO A 25 25.77 -2.66 -4.93
CA PRO A 25 25.66 -1.24 -4.75
C PRO A 25 27.08 -0.62 -4.55
N PRO A 26 27.29 0.64 -4.96
CA PRO A 26 28.52 1.34 -4.62
C PRO A 26 28.66 1.49 -3.10
N THR A 27 29.91 1.55 -2.61
CA THR A 27 30.16 1.66 -1.17
C THR A 27 29.76 3.01 -0.56
N THR A 28 29.62 4.04 -1.38
CA THR A 28 29.26 5.39 -0.95
C THR A 28 28.32 6.03 -1.95
N LEU A 29 27.22 6.58 -1.45
CA LEU A 29 26.25 7.38 -2.22
C LEU A 29 26.06 8.71 -1.52
N THR A 30 25.77 9.76 -2.30
CA THR A 30 25.50 11.10 -1.77
C THR A 30 24.10 11.54 -2.18
N ALA A 31 23.30 11.98 -1.23
CA ALA A 31 21.97 12.53 -1.44
C ALA A 31 21.72 13.70 -0.50
N ASP A 32 20.69 14.48 -0.78
CA ASP A 32 20.22 15.54 0.13
C ASP A 32 19.36 14.95 1.23
N VAL A 33 18.64 13.86 0.92
CA VAL A 33 17.77 13.15 1.88
C VAL A 33 17.90 11.65 1.67
N LEU A 34 17.97 10.93 2.80
CA LEU A 34 17.87 9.48 2.88
C LEU A 34 16.54 9.10 3.53
N VAL A 35 15.72 8.32 2.84
CA VAL A 35 14.46 7.78 3.35
C VAL A 35 14.63 6.30 3.61
N ILE A 36 14.36 5.85 4.83
CA ILE A 36 14.44 4.45 5.23
C ILE A 36 13.04 3.84 5.19
N GLY A 37 12.86 2.87 4.32
CA GLY A 37 11.58 2.19 4.04
C GLY A 37 10.80 2.83 2.89
N THR A 38 10.24 1.97 2.04
CA THR A 38 9.47 2.37 0.84
C THR A 38 7.95 2.20 1.02
N GLY A 39 7.49 1.99 2.25
CA GLY A 39 6.07 1.87 2.60
C GLY A 39 5.29 3.17 2.43
N ALA A 40 4.07 3.23 2.96
CA ALA A 40 3.14 4.34 2.79
C ALA A 40 3.74 5.71 3.15
N GLY A 41 4.40 5.83 4.29
CA GLY A 41 5.04 7.08 4.71
C GLY A 41 6.27 7.42 3.87
N GLY A 42 7.19 6.45 3.73
CA GLY A 42 8.44 6.66 2.97
C GLY A 42 8.20 6.98 1.50
N GLY A 43 7.31 6.25 0.84
CA GLY A 43 6.99 6.47 -0.58
C GLY A 43 6.46 7.87 -0.86
N ILE A 44 5.46 8.32 -0.11
CA ILE A 44 4.87 9.66 -0.27
C ILE A 44 5.89 10.77 0.07
N THR A 45 6.66 10.58 1.14
CA THR A 45 7.70 11.54 1.55
C THR A 45 8.76 11.69 0.47
N ALA A 46 9.27 10.58 -0.05
CA ALA A 46 10.28 10.57 -1.10
C ALA A 46 9.77 11.23 -2.39
N GLU A 47 8.53 10.92 -2.83
CA GLU A 47 7.93 11.57 -3.99
C GLU A 47 7.86 13.09 -3.82
N LEU A 48 7.39 13.57 -2.67
CA LEU A 48 7.25 15.01 -2.43
C LEU A 48 8.61 15.73 -2.39
N LEU A 49 9.61 15.13 -1.74
CA LEU A 49 10.96 15.69 -1.67
C LEU A 49 11.65 15.69 -3.02
N ALA A 50 11.53 14.61 -3.80
CA ALA A 50 12.07 14.54 -5.15
C ALA A 50 11.40 15.57 -6.09
N ARG A 51 10.08 15.75 -6.00
CA ARG A 51 9.34 16.79 -6.73
C ARG A 51 9.75 18.21 -6.32
N ALA A 52 10.23 18.40 -5.11
CA ALA A 52 10.81 19.66 -4.64
C ALA A 52 12.25 19.90 -5.15
N GLY A 53 12.80 18.97 -5.94
CA GLY A 53 14.13 19.07 -6.55
C GLY A 53 15.27 18.53 -5.69
N LEU A 54 14.99 17.85 -4.59
CA LEU A 54 16.02 17.23 -3.75
C LEU A 54 16.44 15.88 -4.32
N ARG A 55 17.72 15.56 -4.16
CA ARG A 55 18.25 14.22 -4.47
C ARG A 55 17.89 13.29 -3.32
N VAL A 56 16.99 12.35 -3.58
CA VAL A 56 16.47 11.40 -2.57
C VAL A 56 17.04 10.02 -2.83
N ILE A 57 17.54 9.37 -1.79
CA ILE A 57 17.83 7.94 -1.78
C ILE A 57 16.82 7.26 -0.86
N MET A 58 16.24 6.16 -1.34
CA MET A 58 15.40 5.29 -0.53
C MET A 58 16.14 3.99 -0.24
N LEU A 59 16.11 3.52 1.01
CA LEU A 59 16.59 2.20 1.40
C LEU A 59 15.40 1.32 1.77
N GLU A 60 15.37 0.11 1.23
CA GLU A 60 14.36 -0.90 1.54
C GLU A 60 15.05 -2.23 1.93
N GLU A 61 14.63 -2.83 3.03
CA GLU A 61 15.20 -4.12 3.48
C GLU A 61 14.64 -5.31 2.69
N GLY A 62 13.43 -5.17 2.16
CA GLY A 62 12.72 -6.22 1.43
C GLY A 62 13.01 -6.21 -0.06
N PRO A 63 12.67 -7.29 -0.78
CA PRO A 63 12.95 -7.40 -2.20
C PRO A 63 12.07 -6.47 -3.05
N LEU A 64 12.60 -6.05 -4.21
CA LEU A 64 11.78 -5.53 -5.30
C LEU A 64 11.11 -6.72 -6.00
N LYS A 65 9.79 -6.78 -5.90
CA LYS A 65 8.91 -7.70 -6.62
C LYS A 65 7.89 -6.90 -7.40
N THR A 66 7.70 -7.26 -8.65
CA THR A 66 6.86 -6.51 -9.58
C THR A 66 5.64 -7.34 -10.01
N SER A 67 4.77 -6.79 -10.85
CA SER A 67 3.62 -7.53 -11.37
C SER A 67 4.00 -8.82 -12.10
N SER A 68 5.19 -8.88 -12.64
CA SER A 68 5.71 -10.09 -13.33
C SER A 68 6.13 -11.20 -12.36
N ASP A 69 6.38 -10.88 -11.11
CA ASP A 69 6.77 -11.83 -10.06
C ASP A 69 5.57 -12.39 -9.28
N PHE A 70 4.43 -11.68 -9.27
CA PHE A 70 3.27 -12.09 -8.47
C PHE A 70 2.49 -13.21 -9.15
N ASN A 71 2.48 -14.37 -8.52
CA ASN A 71 1.89 -15.61 -9.06
C ASN A 71 0.67 -16.12 -8.29
N GLN A 72 0.20 -15.36 -7.28
CA GLN A 72 -0.97 -15.68 -6.45
C GLN A 72 -0.81 -16.93 -5.55
N LEU A 73 0.43 -17.39 -5.32
CA LEU A 73 0.72 -18.51 -4.43
C LEU A 73 1.12 -18.01 -3.05
N GLU A 74 0.34 -18.33 -2.02
CA GLU A 74 0.62 -17.96 -0.62
C GLU A 74 1.95 -18.52 -0.13
N SER A 75 2.28 -19.74 -0.55
CA SER A 75 3.53 -20.41 -0.20
C SER A 75 4.79 -19.68 -0.67
N GLU A 76 4.67 -18.83 -1.69
CA GLU A 76 5.76 -17.98 -2.19
C GLU A 76 5.65 -16.55 -1.69
N ALA A 77 4.44 -16.01 -1.63
CA ALA A 77 4.21 -14.62 -1.24
C ALA A 77 4.52 -14.35 0.24
N TYR A 78 4.08 -15.22 1.15
CA TYR A 78 4.29 -15.00 2.58
C TYR A 78 5.77 -14.98 2.98
N PRO A 79 6.60 -15.96 2.60
CA PRO A 79 8.03 -15.90 2.91
C PRO A 79 8.77 -14.73 2.25
N THR A 80 8.29 -14.29 1.08
CA THR A 80 9.00 -13.29 0.26
C THR A 80 8.59 -11.85 0.59
N LEU A 81 7.30 -11.60 0.83
CA LEU A 81 6.74 -10.26 0.88
C LEU A 81 6.40 -9.78 2.30
N TYR A 82 6.42 -10.67 3.29
CA TYR A 82 6.00 -10.35 4.65
C TYR A 82 7.12 -10.52 5.67
N GLN A 83 7.06 -9.72 6.72
CA GLN A 83 7.88 -9.94 7.90
C GLN A 83 7.54 -11.29 8.54
N GLU A 84 8.58 -12.06 8.86
CA GLU A 84 8.46 -13.36 9.54
C GLU A 84 7.48 -14.30 8.81
N SER A 85 7.45 -14.24 7.47
CA SER A 85 6.55 -15.06 6.63
C SER A 85 5.07 -14.94 7.02
N ALA A 86 4.62 -13.73 7.37
CA ALA A 86 3.27 -13.41 7.87
C ALA A 86 2.95 -14.01 9.27
N ALA A 87 3.95 -14.49 10.01
CA ALA A 87 3.77 -15.11 11.33
C ALA A 87 3.98 -14.13 12.51
N ARG A 88 4.31 -12.84 12.23
CA ARG A 88 4.52 -11.85 13.29
C ARG A 88 3.27 -11.65 14.13
N LYS A 89 3.47 -11.59 15.44
CA LYS A 89 2.38 -11.41 16.42
C LYS A 89 2.78 -10.40 17.49
N THR A 90 1.77 -9.88 18.21
CA THR A 90 2.00 -9.19 19.48
C THR A 90 2.66 -10.11 20.49
N ASN A 91 3.30 -9.53 21.54
CA ASN A 91 4.00 -10.31 22.56
C ASN A 91 3.10 -11.32 23.28
N ASP A 92 1.84 -10.96 23.50
CA ASP A 92 0.80 -11.83 24.08
C ASP A 92 0.19 -12.81 23.05
N LYS A 93 0.62 -12.76 21.78
CA LYS A 93 0.14 -13.56 20.65
C LYS A 93 -1.35 -13.36 20.30
N ALA A 94 -2.01 -12.35 20.86
CA ALA A 94 -3.42 -12.10 20.64
C ALA A 94 -3.71 -11.55 19.22
N ILE A 95 -2.77 -10.79 18.63
CA ILE A 95 -2.97 -10.14 17.33
C ILE A 95 -1.88 -10.59 16.35
N ASN A 96 -2.31 -11.03 15.16
CA ASN A 96 -1.41 -11.24 14.03
C ASN A 96 -1.11 -9.91 13.34
N ILE A 97 0.17 -9.63 13.08
CA ILE A 97 0.65 -8.41 12.43
C ILE A 97 1.10 -8.76 11.02
N LEU A 98 0.22 -8.52 10.06
CA LEU A 98 0.52 -8.72 8.63
C LEU A 98 1.26 -7.50 8.08
N GLN A 99 2.57 -7.48 8.26
CA GLN A 99 3.43 -6.38 7.82
C GLN A 99 4.18 -6.76 6.56
N GLY A 100 4.08 -5.93 5.52
CA GLY A 100 4.86 -6.10 4.30
C GLY A 100 6.34 -5.82 4.52
N ARG A 101 7.20 -6.64 3.92
CA ARG A 101 8.66 -6.51 3.84
C ARG A 101 9.07 -6.67 2.38
N CYS A 102 8.86 -5.61 1.61
CA CYS A 102 9.15 -5.54 0.18
C CYS A 102 9.06 -4.07 -0.27
N VAL A 103 9.53 -3.77 -1.46
CA VAL A 103 9.33 -2.43 -2.04
C VAL A 103 7.83 -2.09 -2.08
N GLY A 104 7.49 -0.91 -1.57
CA GLY A 104 6.12 -0.47 -1.32
C GLY A 104 5.57 -0.87 0.05
N GLY A 105 6.31 -1.66 0.83
CA GLY A 105 5.91 -2.08 2.19
C GLY A 105 4.54 -2.75 2.23
N SER A 106 3.80 -2.54 3.31
CA SER A 106 2.46 -3.11 3.49
C SER A 106 1.44 -2.65 2.44
N THR A 107 1.70 -1.55 1.70
CA THR A 107 0.80 -1.14 0.60
C THR A 107 0.84 -2.12 -0.58
N THR A 108 1.91 -2.90 -0.73
CA THR A 108 2.03 -3.93 -1.76
C THR A 108 1.20 -5.18 -1.44
N VAL A 109 0.98 -5.47 -0.17
CA VAL A 109 0.31 -6.70 0.29
C VAL A 109 -1.03 -6.48 1.00
N ASN A 110 -1.49 -5.24 1.19
CA ASN A 110 -2.79 -4.95 1.80
C ASN A 110 -3.97 -5.36 0.89
N TRP A 111 -5.18 -5.40 1.46
CA TRP A 111 -6.41 -5.76 0.75
C TRP A 111 -7.15 -4.58 0.15
N THR A 112 -6.50 -3.43 0.04
CA THR A 112 -6.99 -2.21 -0.64
C THR A 112 -8.19 -1.53 0.01
N SER A 113 -8.62 -1.95 1.19
CA SER A 113 -9.65 -1.26 1.96
C SER A 113 -9.18 0.13 2.35
N SER A 114 -9.95 1.15 2.02
CA SER A 114 -9.54 2.55 2.18
C SER A 114 -10.64 3.35 2.88
N PHE A 115 -10.30 3.93 4.01
CA PHE A 115 -11.16 4.85 4.77
C PHE A 115 -10.31 5.83 5.55
N ARG A 116 -10.89 7.00 5.83
CA ARG A 116 -10.23 8.03 6.62
C ARG A 116 -10.22 7.63 8.10
N THR A 117 -9.28 8.20 8.85
CA THR A 117 -9.27 8.04 10.30
C THR A 117 -10.60 8.58 10.87
N PRO A 118 -11.33 7.78 11.67
CA PRO A 118 -12.56 8.26 12.31
C PRO A 118 -12.33 9.45 13.23
N SER A 119 -13.30 10.36 13.30
CA SER A 119 -13.22 11.58 14.12
C SER A 119 -13.01 11.27 15.61
N GLU A 120 -13.62 10.17 16.11
CA GLU A 120 -13.42 9.73 17.49
C GLU A 120 -11.97 9.30 17.75
N THR A 121 -11.30 8.70 16.77
CA THR A 121 -9.89 8.34 16.87
C THR A 121 -9.01 9.58 16.90
N LEU A 122 -9.31 10.59 16.08
CA LEU A 122 -8.60 11.88 16.11
C LEU A 122 -8.80 12.59 17.45
N ALA A 123 -10.02 12.58 17.98
CA ALA A 123 -10.32 13.11 19.32
C ALA A 123 -9.52 12.39 20.40
N PHE A 124 -9.50 11.06 20.37
CA PHE A 124 -8.70 10.25 21.30
C PHE A 124 -7.19 10.58 21.22
N TRP A 125 -6.64 10.74 20.03
CA TRP A 125 -5.22 11.10 19.86
C TRP A 125 -4.92 12.48 20.38
N ARG A 126 -5.80 13.46 20.14
CA ARG A 126 -5.68 14.81 20.69
C ARG A 126 -5.69 14.79 22.21
N ASP A 127 -6.67 14.12 22.80
CA ASP A 127 -6.89 14.17 24.25
C ASP A 127 -5.85 13.33 25.01
N ARG A 128 -5.42 12.21 24.45
CA ARG A 128 -4.49 11.28 25.10
C ARG A 128 -3.02 11.61 24.84
N PHE A 129 -2.69 12.14 23.66
CA PHE A 129 -1.30 12.33 23.22
C PHE A 129 -0.97 13.79 22.89
N GLY A 130 -1.89 14.73 23.07
CA GLY A 130 -1.67 16.15 22.80
C GLY A 130 -1.50 16.50 21.32
N LEU A 131 -2.01 15.67 20.40
CA LEU A 131 -1.89 15.90 18.96
C LEU A 131 -2.98 16.88 18.47
N THR A 132 -2.91 18.11 18.93
CA THR A 132 -3.96 19.14 18.77
C THR A 132 -4.22 19.52 17.30
N ASP A 133 -3.20 19.39 16.44
CA ASP A 133 -3.27 19.78 15.03
C ASP A 133 -3.92 18.71 14.13
N LEU A 134 -4.16 17.50 14.66
CA LEU A 134 -4.79 16.40 13.92
C LEU A 134 -6.31 16.46 14.09
N THR A 135 -6.96 17.27 13.28
CA THR A 135 -8.43 17.39 13.21
C THR A 135 -8.95 16.93 11.86
N ASP A 136 -10.26 16.70 11.74
CA ASP A 136 -10.90 16.38 10.46
C ASP A 136 -10.58 17.47 9.41
N ASP A 137 -10.67 18.74 9.77
CA ASP A 137 -10.45 19.87 8.87
C ASP A 137 -8.98 19.96 8.41
N THR A 138 -8.03 19.82 9.34
CA THR A 138 -6.59 19.91 9.01
C THR A 138 -6.12 18.73 8.17
N LEU A 139 -6.72 17.54 8.34
CA LEU A 139 -6.36 16.34 7.59
C LEU A 139 -7.13 16.17 6.28
N ALA A 140 -8.30 16.82 6.13
CA ALA A 140 -9.15 16.67 4.94
C ALA A 140 -8.40 16.90 3.61
N PRO A 141 -7.58 17.95 3.41
CA PRO A 141 -6.86 18.16 2.16
C PRO A 141 -5.83 17.06 1.87
N TYR A 142 -5.18 16.52 2.89
CA TYR A 142 -4.20 15.43 2.75
C TYR A 142 -4.89 14.10 2.42
N PHE A 143 -6.01 13.80 3.08
CA PHE A 143 -6.84 12.64 2.71
C PHE A 143 -7.30 12.73 1.26
N GLN A 144 -7.83 13.87 0.83
CA GLN A 144 -8.25 14.06 -0.56
C GLN A 144 -7.10 13.92 -1.55
N GLN A 145 -5.91 14.39 -1.21
CA GLN A 145 -4.73 14.23 -2.06
C GLN A 145 -4.32 12.76 -2.18
N ALA A 146 -4.27 12.04 -1.06
CA ALA A 146 -3.95 10.61 -1.04
C ALA A 146 -5.01 9.79 -1.78
N GLU A 147 -6.29 10.06 -1.57
CA GLU A 147 -7.40 9.39 -2.25
C GLU A 147 -7.32 9.56 -3.77
N ARG A 148 -7.05 10.78 -4.24
CA ARG A 148 -6.84 11.04 -5.68
C ARG A 148 -5.60 10.31 -6.21
N ARG A 149 -4.48 10.36 -5.49
CA ARG A 149 -3.21 9.73 -5.89
C ARG A 149 -3.35 8.21 -5.99
N LEU A 150 -4.08 7.61 -5.08
CA LEU A 150 -4.29 6.17 -4.99
C LEU A 150 -5.56 5.68 -5.69
N ASN A 151 -6.27 6.55 -6.41
CA ASN A 151 -7.53 6.23 -7.07
C ASN A 151 -8.54 5.54 -6.13
N VAL A 152 -8.69 6.08 -4.91
CA VAL A 152 -9.65 5.56 -3.95
C VAL A 152 -11.06 5.84 -4.45
N SER A 153 -11.83 4.79 -4.68
CA SER A 153 -13.18 4.88 -5.26
C SER A 153 -14.06 3.73 -4.80
N THR A 154 -15.35 3.86 -5.02
CA THR A 154 -16.31 2.79 -4.77
C THR A 154 -15.98 1.58 -5.65
N TRP A 155 -16.08 0.39 -5.08
CA TRP A 155 -15.94 -0.85 -5.83
C TRP A 155 -17.09 -1.00 -6.82
N LEU A 156 -16.73 -1.17 -8.09
CA LEU A 156 -17.72 -1.28 -9.18
C LEU A 156 -18.23 -2.71 -9.39
N THR A 157 -17.55 -3.72 -8.86
CA THR A 157 -17.98 -5.11 -8.94
C THR A 157 -19.12 -5.35 -7.97
N PRO A 158 -20.24 -5.94 -8.41
CA PRO A 158 -21.33 -6.30 -7.51
C PRO A 158 -20.84 -7.20 -6.36
N PRO A 159 -21.41 -7.08 -5.16
CA PRO A 159 -21.06 -7.95 -4.04
C PRO A 159 -21.38 -9.41 -4.40
N ASN A 160 -20.56 -10.33 -3.89
CA ASN A 160 -20.90 -11.75 -3.93
C ASN A 160 -22.09 -12.04 -3.00
N GLU A 161 -22.69 -13.24 -3.12
CA GLU A 161 -23.86 -13.65 -2.34
C GLU A 161 -23.66 -13.50 -0.82
N ASN A 162 -22.47 -13.79 -0.32
CA ASN A 162 -22.17 -13.67 1.12
C ASN A 162 -22.19 -12.21 1.58
N ASN A 163 -21.57 -11.31 0.83
CA ASN A 163 -21.59 -9.87 1.15
C ASN A 163 -22.97 -9.25 0.93
N GLU A 164 -23.72 -9.73 -0.06
CA GLU A 164 -25.09 -9.28 -0.31
C GLU A 164 -26.04 -9.73 0.81
N LEU A 165 -25.86 -10.93 1.34
CA LEU A 165 -26.62 -11.41 2.50
C LEU A 165 -26.40 -10.49 3.72
N LEU A 166 -25.14 -10.11 3.98
CA LEU A 166 -24.80 -9.20 5.06
C LEU A 166 -25.47 -7.82 4.86
N ARG A 167 -25.42 -7.27 3.63
CA ARG A 167 -26.06 -6.00 3.28
C ARG A 167 -27.57 -6.04 3.51
N ARG A 168 -28.26 -7.13 3.10
CA ARG A 168 -29.69 -7.32 3.30
C ARG A 168 -30.03 -7.47 4.79
N GLY A 169 -29.25 -8.21 5.54
CA GLY A 169 -29.43 -8.34 7.00
C GLY A 169 -29.28 -7.00 7.72
N ALA A 170 -28.26 -6.22 7.38
CA ALA A 170 -28.06 -4.87 7.92
C ALA A 170 -29.29 -3.97 7.62
N ALA A 171 -29.79 -3.99 6.39
CA ALA A 171 -30.98 -3.21 6.01
C ALA A 171 -32.24 -3.60 6.81
N GLN A 172 -32.44 -4.88 7.08
CA GLN A 172 -33.55 -5.36 7.92
C GLN A 172 -33.46 -4.87 9.37
N LEU A 173 -32.24 -4.71 9.88
CA LEU A 173 -31.98 -4.21 11.22
C LEU A 173 -31.88 -2.69 11.31
N GLY A 174 -32.04 -1.97 10.21
CA GLY A 174 -31.86 -0.51 10.15
C GLY A 174 -30.41 -0.07 10.35
N ILE A 175 -29.43 -0.95 10.13
CA ILE A 175 -28.00 -0.65 10.26
C ILE A 175 -27.49 -0.12 8.93
N PRO A 176 -26.89 1.10 8.90
CA PRO A 176 -26.28 1.62 7.70
C PRO A 176 -25.16 0.71 7.18
N ALA A 177 -25.22 0.36 5.90
CA ALA A 177 -24.20 -0.45 5.25
C ALA A 177 -23.85 0.15 3.87
N ALA A 178 -22.57 0.20 3.56
CA ALA A 178 -22.07 0.69 2.28
C ALA A 178 -20.92 -0.19 1.78
N ALA A 179 -20.72 -0.17 0.45
CA ALA A 179 -19.54 -0.80 -0.13
C ALA A 179 -18.28 -0.05 0.31
N ILE A 180 -17.26 -0.80 0.71
CA ILE A 180 -15.97 -0.21 1.12
C ILE A 180 -15.28 0.46 -0.07
N LEU A 181 -14.65 1.60 0.18
CA LEU A 181 -13.79 2.25 -0.82
C LEU A 181 -12.49 1.47 -0.98
N ARG A 182 -11.94 1.48 -2.18
CA ARG A 182 -10.72 0.73 -2.51
C ARG A 182 -9.77 1.53 -3.39
N ASN A 183 -8.47 1.40 -3.13
CA ASN A 183 -7.40 2.01 -3.91
C ASN A 183 -7.00 1.11 -5.09
N VAL A 184 -7.89 0.96 -6.04
CA VAL A 184 -7.67 0.13 -7.25
C VAL A 184 -8.05 0.87 -8.53
N LYS A 185 -7.38 0.51 -9.64
CA LYS A 185 -7.68 1.02 -10.98
C LYS A 185 -7.70 -0.16 -11.96
N GLY A 186 -8.84 -0.43 -12.60
CA GLY A 186 -8.96 -1.56 -13.54
C GLY A 186 -8.79 -2.93 -12.89
N CYS A 187 -9.35 -3.14 -11.70
CA CYS A 187 -9.24 -4.39 -10.96
C CYS A 187 -9.96 -5.55 -11.67
N TRP A 188 -9.27 -6.68 -11.84
CA TRP A 188 -9.82 -7.90 -12.43
C TRP A 188 -10.50 -8.82 -11.42
N ASN A 189 -10.62 -8.40 -10.17
CA ASN A 189 -11.26 -9.15 -9.09
C ASN A 189 -10.63 -10.53 -8.82
N LEU A 190 -9.30 -10.61 -8.88
CA LEU A 190 -8.58 -11.88 -8.69
C LEU A 190 -8.63 -12.42 -7.25
N GLY A 191 -9.00 -11.59 -6.28
CA GLY A 191 -9.11 -11.99 -4.87
C GLY A 191 -7.77 -12.21 -4.14
N SER A 192 -6.63 -11.95 -4.78
CA SER A 192 -5.28 -12.27 -4.28
C SER A 192 -4.45 -11.06 -3.85
N CYS A 193 -5.10 -9.99 -3.39
CA CYS A 193 -4.42 -8.74 -3.05
C CYS A 193 -3.26 -8.91 -2.05
N GLY A 194 -3.41 -9.81 -1.07
CA GLY A 194 -2.36 -10.10 -0.08
C GLY A 194 -1.08 -10.73 -0.65
N MET A 195 -1.12 -11.23 -1.87
CA MET A 195 0.01 -11.88 -2.55
C MET A 195 0.67 -10.99 -3.62
N GLY A 196 0.39 -9.69 -3.59
CA GLY A 196 0.76 -8.78 -4.66
C GLY A 196 -0.33 -8.68 -5.74
N CYS A 197 -0.14 -7.79 -6.70
CA CYS A 197 -1.12 -7.56 -7.76
C CYS A 197 -0.51 -7.77 -9.14
N PRO A 198 -0.76 -8.92 -9.80
CA PRO A 198 -0.15 -9.23 -11.10
C PRO A 198 -0.69 -8.39 -12.25
N THR A 199 -1.77 -7.63 -12.03
CA THR A 199 -2.41 -6.79 -13.06
C THR A 199 -2.12 -5.30 -12.92
N ASN A 200 -1.29 -4.89 -11.96
CA ASN A 200 -1.02 -3.48 -11.62
C ASN A 200 -2.28 -2.68 -11.24
N ALA A 201 -3.38 -3.35 -10.88
CA ALA A 201 -4.62 -2.67 -10.50
C ALA A 201 -4.55 -2.01 -9.12
N LYS A 202 -3.82 -2.64 -8.16
CA LYS A 202 -3.63 -2.08 -6.81
C LYS A 202 -2.73 -0.86 -6.86
N GLN A 203 -3.24 0.28 -6.43
CA GLN A 203 -2.51 1.54 -6.37
C GLN A 203 -1.71 1.59 -5.06
N SER A 204 -0.61 0.85 -5.02
CA SER A 204 0.35 0.79 -3.90
C SER A 204 1.51 1.76 -4.12
N MET A 205 2.33 1.97 -3.09
CA MET A 205 3.56 2.76 -3.23
C MET A 205 4.51 2.15 -4.29
N LEU A 206 4.52 0.82 -4.42
CA LEU A 206 5.25 0.11 -5.48
C LEU A 206 4.88 0.62 -6.88
N LEU A 207 3.64 1.06 -7.10
CA LEU A 207 3.16 1.45 -8.43
C LEU A 207 3.01 2.96 -8.61
N THR A 208 2.88 3.71 -7.52
CA THR A 208 2.46 5.11 -7.61
C THR A 208 3.53 6.13 -7.24
N THR A 209 4.31 5.89 -6.19
CA THR A 209 5.19 6.92 -5.61
C THR A 209 6.67 6.56 -5.60
N VAL A 210 7.02 5.28 -5.63
CA VAL A 210 8.43 4.85 -5.65
C VAL A 210 9.05 4.88 -7.05
N PRO A 211 8.28 4.56 -8.12
CA PRO A 211 8.77 4.70 -9.49
C PRO A 211 9.06 6.13 -9.91
#